data_7e801d2ae7d28be9e540fc2b9a745923
#
_entry.id   7e801d2ae7d28be9e540fc2b9a745923
#
_cell.length_a   1.000
_cell.length_b   1.000
_cell.length_c   1.000
_cell.angle_alpha   90.00
_cell.angle_beta   90.00
_cell.angle_gamma   90.00
#
_symmetry.space_group_name_H-M   'P 1'
#
loop_
_entity.id
_entity.type
_entity.pdbx_description
1 polymer ?
#
loop_
_entity_poly.entity_id
_entity_poly.type
_entity_poly.pdbx_seq_one_letter_code
_entity_poly.pdbx_strand_id
1 'polypeptide(L)'
;MFWVPAEARWQHIQDRAKLPSIGQDVDAAMDLIEKENPSLRGVLPRNYAREGLDKTRLAKLVDLIGSIGFTETDDHCADDVLGRVYEYFLGQFAGKETGKDAGAFYTPRSVVKTLVEMLEPYEGRVLDPCCGSGGMFVQSAEFVKAHGGNRSAISVYGQEFTDTTWKLAKMNLALRGIEANLGERSADSFTDDLHPDLRADYVIANPPFNVSDWHNPKLADDPRWTYGTPPQGNANFAWVQHFIYHLSPRGTAGFVLANGSLSSKTGGEGEIRERLVQADLVDCIVSMPPNLFFNTPIPVSLWFVSKDRHGNGHRKRVGEVLFIDARKLGTMVTRRLRELSDEDIARIAGTYHAWRNHDGGYVDVPGFARATTLEEIKKHDFVLTPGRYVGTEEVEADDEPVADKIVRLTEELYAEFERGRELEGVVRERLGGLI
;
A
#
# COMPACT_ATOMS: atom_id res chain seq x y z
N MET A 1 -9.34 -12.69 -20.98
CA MET A 1 -10.33 -13.66 -20.42
C MET A 1 -9.67 -15.03 -20.40
N PHE A 2 -9.69 -15.74 -19.27
CA PHE A 2 -9.13 -17.08 -19.18
C PHE A 2 -10.05 -18.13 -19.81
N TRP A 3 -9.42 -19.11 -20.44
CA TRP A 3 -10.12 -20.31 -20.83
C TRP A 3 -9.87 -21.43 -19.81
N VAL A 4 -10.92 -22.03 -19.27
CA VAL A 4 -10.85 -23.16 -18.35
C VAL A 4 -11.42 -24.39 -19.05
N PRO A 5 -10.57 -25.39 -19.40
CA PRO A 5 -11.01 -26.66 -19.98
C PRO A 5 -12.03 -27.38 -19.09
N ALA A 6 -12.89 -28.20 -19.70
CA ALA A 6 -13.98 -28.86 -18.97
C ALA A 6 -13.46 -29.69 -17.78
N GLU A 7 -12.35 -30.40 -17.95
CA GLU A 7 -11.70 -31.23 -16.95
C GLU A 7 -11.02 -30.42 -15.83
N ALA A 8 -10.80 -29.12 -16.03
CA ALA A 8 -10.22 -28.20 -15.02
C ALA A 8 -11.28 -27.34 -14.33
N ARG A 9 -12.55 -27.45 -14.72
CA ARG A 9 -13.62 -26.65 -14.11
C ARG A 9 -13.92 -27.11 -12.68
N TRP A 10 -14.36 -26.19 -11.86
CA TRP A 10 -14.65 -26.43 -10.45
C TRP A 10 -15.59 -27.63 -10.24
N GLN A 11 -16.64 -27.75 -11.04
CA GLN A 11 -17.59 -28.86 -10.94
C GLN A 11 -16.90 -30.24 -11.09
N HIS A 12 -15.96 -30.35 -12.03
CA HIS A 12 -15.20 -31.58 -12.23
C HIS A 12 -14.35 -31.95 -11.00
N ILE A 13 -13.68 -30.96 -10.41
CA ILE A 13 -12.89 -31.13 -9.18
C ILE A 13 -13.79 -31.48 -8.00
N GLN A 14 -14.96 -30.85 -7.88
CA GLN A 14 -15.92 -31.09 -6.80
C GLN A 14 -16.51 -32.48 -6.87
N ASP A 15 -16.88 -32.98 -8.06
CA ASP A 15 -17.41 -34.34 -8.26
C ASP A 15 -16.39 -35.41 -7.85
N ARG A 16 -15.08 -35.08 -7.94
CA ARG A 16 -13.96 -35.97 -7.60
C ARG A 16 -13.36 -35.72 -6.22
N ALA A 17 -13.88 -34.77 -5.47
CA ALA A 17 -13.31 -34.32 -4.20
C ALA A 17 -13.08 -35.44 -3.18
N LYS A 18 -13.97 -36.46 -3.16
CA LYS A 18 -13.90 -37.59 -2.22
C LYS A 18 -13.01 -38.74 -2.70
N LEU A 19 -12.45 -38.66 -3.91
CA LEU A 19 -11.58 -39.72 -4.43
C LEU A 19 -10.15 -39.56 -3.84
N PRO A 20 -9.42 -40.68 -3.67
CA PRO A 20 -8.03 -40.65 -3.23
C PRO A 20 -7.11 -39.84 -4.15
N SER A 21 -7.52 -39.67 -5.42
CA SER A 21 -6.80 -38.91 -6.46
C SER A 21 -6.98 -37.41 -6.39
N ILE A 22 -7.79 -36.85 -5.48
CA ILE A 22 -8.14 -35.41 -5.46
C ILE A 22 -6.93 -34.47 -5.60
N GLY A 23 -5.79 -34.77 -4.96
CA GLY A 23 -4.59 -33.97 -5.10
C GLY A 23 -4.03 -33.99 -6.52
N GLN A 24 -4.06 -35.17 -7.19
CA GLN A 24 -3.63 -35.31 -8.58
C GLN A 24 -4.62 -34.62 -9.54
N ASP A 25 -5.90 -34.69 -9.25
CA ASP A 25 -6.95 -34.07 -10.06
C ASP A 25 -6.80 -32.52 -10.01
N VAL A 26 -6.48 -31.96 -8.85
CA VAL A 26 -6.20 -30.51 -8.70
C VAL A 26 -4.93 -30.11 -9.45
N ASP A 27 -3.83 -30.86 -9.29
CA ASP A 27 -2.57 -30.57 -10.00
C ASP A 27 -2.75 -30.68 -11.53
N ALA A 28 -3.48 -31.69 -12.01
CA ALA A 28 -3.82 -31.85 -13.43
C ALA A 28 -4.69 -30.69 -13.96
N ALA A 29 -5.64 -30.21 -13.17
CA ALA A 29 -6.44 -29.04 -13.54
C ALA A 29 -5.60 -27.78 -13.69
N MET A 30 -4.62 -27.54 -12.79
CA MET A 30 -3.67 -26.44 -12.88
C MET A 30 -2.83 -26.53 -14.16
N ASP A 31 -2.35 -27.74 -14.52
CA ASP A 31 -1.61 -27.98 -15.78
C ASP A 31 -2.45 -27.65 -17.01
N LEU A 32 -3.71 -28.07 -17.04
CA LEU A 32 -4.62 -27.78 -18.14
C LEU A 32 -4.90 -26.27 -18.27
N ILE A 33 -5.12 -25.58 -17.15
CA ILE A 33 -5.34 -24.13 -17.16
C ILE A 33 -4.11 -23.40 -17.71
N GLU A 34 -2.89 -23.73 -17.26
CA GLU A 34 -1.66 -23.11 -17.75
C GLU A 34 -1.39 -23.39 -19.24
N LYS A 35 -1.73 -24.58 -19.72
CA LYS A 35 -1.56 -24.95 -21.11
C LYS A 35 -2.41 -24.08 -22.04
N GLU A 36 -3.64 -23.79 -21.63
CA GLU A 36 -4.58 -22.98 -22.40
C GLU A 36 -4.37 -21.45 -22.20
N ASN A 37 -3.65 -21.05 -21.16
CA ASN A 37 -3.41 -19.64 -20.81
C ASN A 37 -1.92 -19.35 -20.65
N PRO A 38 -1.21 -18.99 -21.74
CA PRO A 38 0.23 -18.79 -21.73
C PRO A 38 0.75 -17.78 -20.71
N SER A 39 -0.07 -16.78 -20.35
CA SER A 39 0.25 -15.77 -19.32
C SER A 39 0.41 -16.34 -17.91
N LEU A 40 -0.16 -17.54 -17.66
CA LEU A 40 -0.09 -18.25 -16.37
C LEU A 40 0.97 -19.34 -16.35
N ARG A 41 1.75 -19.54 -17.40
CA ARG A 41 2.73 -20.62 -17.48
C ARG A 41 3.74 -20.56 -16.33
N GLY A 42 3.82 -21.64 -15.55
CA GLY A 42 4.69 -21.76 -14.37
C GLY A 42 4.24 -20.97 -13.14
N VAL A 43 3.03 -20.42 -13.15
CA VAL A 43 2.48 -19.58 -12.07
C VAL A 43 1.67 -20.40 -11.07
N LEU A 44 0.83 -21.34 -11.55
CA LEU A 44 -0.07 -22.09 -10.69
C LEU A 44 0.67 -23.16 -9.87
N PRO A 45 0.36 -23.33 -8.58
CA PRO A 45 1.04 -24.29 -7.72
C PRO A 45 0.62 -25.73 -8.08
N ARG A 46 1.61 -26.65 -8.10
CA ARG A 46 1.41 -28.09 -8.36
C ARG A 46 1.97 -28.90 -7.21
N ASN A 47 1.35 -28.80 -6.05
CA ASN A 47 1.82 -29.45 -4.83
C ASN A 47 0.69 -30.12 -4.02
N TYR A 48 -0.48 -30.32 -4.65
CA TYR A 48 -1.63 -30.91 -3.99
C TYR A 48 -1.56 -32.44 -3.94
N ALA A 49 -0.80 -33.06 -4.85
CA ALA A 49 -0.57 -34.52 -4.84
C ALA A 49 0.49 -34.99 -3.83
N ARG A 50 1.23 -34.06 -3.16
CA ARG A 50 2.30 -34.40 -2.21
C ARG A 50 1.82 -35.32 -1.08
N GLU A 51 2.68 -36.25 -0.62
CA GLU A 51 2.33 -37.23 0.40
C GLU A 51 1.96 -36.63 1.76
N GLY A 52 2.54 -35.50 2.15
CA GLY A 52 2.26 -34.81 3.42
C GLY A 52 0.96 -34.02 3.45
N LEU A 53 0.21 -33.93 2.35
CA LEU A 53 -1.08 -33.24 2.32
C LEU A 53 -2.22 -34.20 2.69
N ASP A 54 -2.97 -33.85 3.75
CA ASP A 54 -4.17 -34.59 4.16
C ASP A 54 -5.28 -34.43 3.10
N LYS A 55 -5.51 -35.49 2.33
CA LYS A 55 -6.48 -35.50 1.25
C LYS A 55 -7.92 -35.34 1.74
N THR A 56 -8.22 -35.79 2.98
CA THR A 56 -9.53 -35.60 3.60
C THR A 56 -9.79 -34.11 3.90
N ARG A 57 -8.78 -33.40 4.36
CA ARG A 57 -8.89 -31.95 4.57
C ARG A 57 -9.01 -31.20 3.25
N LEU A 58 -8.28 -31.63 2.22
CA LEU A 58 -8.38 -31.05 0.88
C LEU A 58 -9.81 -31.23 0.32
N ALA A 59 -10.37 -32.45 0.44
CA ALA A 59 -11.75 -32.73 0.03
C ALA A 59 -12.76 -31.83 0.75
N LYS A 60 -12.65 -31.71 2.08
CA LYS A 60 -13.52 -30.83 2.87
C LYS A 60 -13.38 -29.35 2.45
N LEU A 61 -12.18 -28.90 2.09
CA LEU A 61 -11.95 -27.55 1.59
C LEU A 61 -12.65 -27.34 0.24
N VAL A 62 -12.53 -28.31 -0.67
CA VAL A 62 -13.22 -28.27 -1.98
C VAL A 62 -14.74 -28.24 -1.80
N ASP A 63 -15.30 -29.09 -0.94
CA ASP A 63 -16.74 -29.09 -0.64
C ASP A 63 -17.19 -27.76 -0.01
N LEU A 64 -16.40 -27.20 0.92
CA LEU A 64 -16.69 -25.92 1.57
C LEU A 64 -16.71 -24.75 0.57
N ILE A 65 -15.69 -24.65 -0.28
CA ILE A 65 -15.64 -23.60 -1.32
C ILE A 65 -16.79 -23.80 -2.31
N GLY A 66 -17.09 -25.04 -2.71
CA GLY A 66 -18.20 -25.34 -3.61
C GLY A 66 -19.60 -25.07 -3.03
N SER A 67 -19.72 -25.01 -1.68
CA SER A 67 -20.97 -24.62 -1.01
C SER A 67 -21.19 -23.11 -0.96
N ILE A 68 -20.14 -22.31 -1.22
CA ILE A 68 -20.27 -20.86 -1.33
C ILE A 68 -20.90 -20.59 -2.71
N GLY A 69 -22.20 -20.32 -2.72
CA GLY A 69 -22.91 -19.96 -3.94
C GLY A 69 -22.42 -18.61 -4.44
N PHE A 70 -21.62 -18.62 -5.48
CA PHE A 70 -21.37 -17.43 -6.30
C PHE A 70 -22.59 -17.22 -7.21
N THR A 71 -23.74 -16.98 -6.60
CA THR A 71 -24.96 -16.65 -7.36
C THR A 71 -24.85 -15.22 -7.86
N GLU A 72 -25.06 -15.07 -9.16
CA GLU A 72 -25.34 -13.80 -9.84
C GLU A 72 -26.62 -13.17 -9.23
N THR A 73 -26.48 -12.49 -8.11
CA THR A 73 -27.52 -11.60 -7.61
C THR A 73 -26.95 -10.19 -7.62
N ASP A 74 -27.57 -9.37 -8.47
CA ASP A 74 -27.42 -7.94 -8.60
C ASP A 74 -26.10 -7.44 -9.19
N ASP A 75 -26.16 -6.88 -10.42
CA ASP A 75 -25.35 -5.87 -11.14
C ASP A 75 -23.84 -5.67 -10.80
N HIS A 76 -23.28 -6.43 -9.88
CA HIS A 76 -21.86 -6.46 -9.59
C HIS A 76 -21.18 -7.56 -10.40
N CYS A 77 -20.35 -7.15 -11.34
CA CYS A 77 -19.55 -8.03 -12.18
C CYS A 77 -18.90 -9.15 -11.34
N ALA A 78 -19.06 -10.41 -11.72
CA ALA A 78 -18.49 -11.58 -11.04
C ALA A 78 -16.96 -11.44 -10.81
N ASP A 79 -16.28 -10.68 -11.66
CA ASP A 79 -14.86 -10.33 -11.56
C ASP A 79 -14.52 -9.58 -10.26
N ASP A 80 -15.42 -8.71 -9.77
CA ASP A 80 -15.19 -7.94 -8.54
C ASP A 80 -15.34 -8.80 -7.29
N VAL A 81 -16.26 -9.76 -7.28
CA VAL A 81 -16.46 -10.68 -6.14
C VAL A 81 -15.26 -11.61 -5.98
N LEU A 82 -14.78 -12.19 -7.05
CA LEU A 82 -13.62 -13.10 -7.03
C LEU A 82 -12.35 -12.36 -6.60
N GLY A 83 -12.17 -11.13 -7.08
CA GLY A 83 -11.08 -10.25 -6.69
C GLY A 83 -11.10 -9.90 -5.20
N ARG A 84 -12.25 -9.57 -4.63
CA ARG A 84 -12.42 -9.29 -3.19
C ARG A 84 -12.14 -10.51 -2.31
N VAL A 85 -12.61 -11.68 -2.74
CA VAL A 85 -12.31 -12.95 -2.04
C VAL A 85 -10.82 -13.23 -2.04
N TYR A 86 -10.13 -13.00 -3.17
CA TYR A 86 -8.69 -13.17 -3.28
C TYR A 86 -7.93 -12.19 -2.33
N GLU A 87 -8.29 -10.91 -2.30
CA GLU A 87 -7.71 -9.92 -1.38
C GLU A 87 -7.96 -10.28 0.10
N TYR A 88 -9.15 -10.76 0.43
CA TYR A 88 -9.47 -11.21 1.78
C TYR A 88 -8.53 -12.34 2.23
N PHE A 89 -8.31 -13.35 1.38
CA PHE A 89 -7.40 -14.44 1.70
C PHE A 89 -5.94 -13.94 1.81
N LEU A 90 -5.48 -13.08 0.91
CA LEU A 90 -4.15 -12.49 1.01
C LEU A 90 -3.97 -11.74 2.33
N GLY A 91 -4.94 -10.93 2.74
CA GLY A 91 -4.91 -10.22 4.02
C GLY A 91 -4.89 -11.17 5.23
N GLN A 92 -5.63 -12.29 5.18
CA GLN A 92 -5.62 -13.30 6.24
C GLN A 92 -4.27 -14.05 6.32
N PHE A 93 -3.63 -14.33 5.19
CA PHE A 93 -2.31 -14.95 5.17
C PHE A 93 -1.23 -14.00 5.66
N ALA A 94 -1.24 -12.75 5.22
CA ALA A 94 -0.31 -11.71 5.69
C ALA A 94 -0.36 -11.52 7.21
N GLY A 95 -1.54 -11.67 7.83
CA GLY A 95 -1.71 -11.57 9.29
C GLY A 95 -1.23 -12.81 10.08
N LYS A 96 -0.96 -13.94 9.42
CA LYS A 96 -0.58 -15.23 10.07
C LYS A 96 0.86 -15.62 9.84
N GLU A 97 1.54 -15.07 8.84
CA GLU A 97 2.96 -15.29 8.65
C GLU A 97 3.74 -14.59 9.76
N THR A 98 4.39 -15.38 10.62
CA THR A 98 5.26 -14.92 11.68
C THR A 98 6.71 -14.89 11.17
N GLY A 99 7.24 -13.69 10.91
CA GLY A 99 8.62 -13.51 10.48
C GLY A 99 8.92 -12.03 10.19
N LYS A 100 10.19 -11.68 10.00
CA LYS A 100 10.63 -10.31 9.65
C LYS A 100 9.97 -9.79 8.35
N ASP A 101 9.56 -10.70 7.47
CA ASP A 101 9.04 -10.42 6.13
C ASP A 101 7.50 -10.50 6.04
N ALA A 102 6.83 -10.92 7.10
CA ALA A 102 5.39 -11.19 7.11
C ALA A 102 4.48 -9.97 6.82
N GLY A 103 5.01 -8.76 6.91
CA GLY A 103 4.28 -7.51 6.65
C GLY A 103 4.54 -6.87 5.29
N ALA A 104 5.51 -7.40 4.55
CA ALA A 104 5.98 -6.79 3.31
C ALA A 104 5.03 -6.97 2.12
N PHE A 105 4.10 -7.94 2.20
CA PHE A 105 3.35 -8.40 1.02
C PHE A 105 1.98 -7.75 0.82
N TYR A 106 1.45 -7.03 1.81
CA TYR A 106 0.10 -6.45 1.70
C TYR A 106 0.05 -5.01 2.16
N THR A 107 -0.17 -4.12 1.22
CA THR A 107 -0.45 -2.70 1.50
C THR A 107 -1.94 -2.52 1.74
N PRO A 108 -2.36 -1.89 2.85
CA PRO A 108 -3.78 -1.64 3.14
C PRO A 108 -4.46 -0.86 2.02
N ARG A 109 -5.67 -1.29 1.66
CA ARG A 109 -6.43 -0.70 0.55
C ARG A 109 -6.58 0.82 0.67
N SER A 110 -6.83 1.34 1.87
CA SER A 110 -6.97 2.78 2.09
C SER A 110 -5.69 3.56 1.78
N VAL A 111 -4.50 2.99 2.08
CA VAL A 111 -3.21 3.60 1.75
C VAL A 111 -2.97 3.60 0.24
N VAL A 112 -3.23 2.46 -0.41
CA VAL A 112 -3.10 2.34 -1.88
C VAL A 112 -4.04 3.31 -2.58
N LYS A 113 -5.32 3.35 -2.14
CA LYS A 113 -6.33 4.27 -2.69
C LYS A 113 -5.89 5.72 -2.53
N THR A 114 -5.34 6.11 -1.37
CA THR A 114 -4.82 7.48 -1.17
C THR A 114 -3.72 7.82 -2.17
N LEU A 115 -2.74 6.92 -2.38
CA LEU A 115 -1.66 7.13 -3.36
C LEU A 115 -2.21 7.30 -4.78
N VAL A 116 -3.13 6.42 -5.19
CA VAL A 116 -3.70 6.42 -6.53
C VAL A 116 -4.57 7.65 -6.76
N GLU A 117 -5.43 8.02 -5.81
CA GLU A 117 -6.26 9.22 -5.88
C GLU A 117 -5.42 10.51 -5.96
N MET A 118 -4.28 10.56 -5.26
CA MET A 118 -3.38 11.72 -5.35
C MET A 118 -2.60 11.77 -6.67
N LEU A 119 -2.20 10.62 -7.24
CA LEU A 119 -1.40 10.58 -8.48
C LEU A 119 -2.25 10.67 -9.73
N GLU A 120 -3.49 10.18 -9.70
CA GLU A 120 -4.43 10.17 -10.84
C GLU A 120 -3.82 9.55 -12.11
N PRO A 121 -3.45 8.25 -12.09
CA PRO A 121 -2.83 7.59 -13.23
C PRO A 121 -3.88 7.25 -14.32
N TYR A 122 -4.40 8.24 -15.02
CA TYR A 122 -5.42 8.06 -16.07
C TYR A 122 -4.89 7.31 -17.29
N GLU A 123 -3.62 7.54 -17.64
CA GLU A 123 -2.97 6.95 -18.81
C GLU A 123 -1.44 6.90 -18.63
N GLY A 124 -0.75 6.06 -19.41
CA GLY A 124 0.70 5.99 -19.41
C GLY A 124 1.26 4.74 -18.70
N ARG A 125 2.53 4.77 -18.41
CA ARG A 125 3.28 3.66 -17.82
C ARG A 125 3.31 3.77 -16.31
N VAL A 126 2.78 2.75 -15.63
CA VAL A 126 2.76 2.64 -14.16
C VAL A 126 3.76 1.55 -13.75
N LEU A 127 4.72 1.90 -12.91
CA LEU A 127 5.74 0.98 -12.39
C LEU A 127 5.61 0.81 -10.88
N ASP A 128 5.69 -0.44 -10.43
CA ASP A 128 5.95 -0.80 -9.03
C ASP A 128 7.10 -1.82 -8.97
N PRO A 129 8.33 -1.41 -8.63
CA PRO A 129 9.48 -2.31 -8.61
C PRO A 129 9.58 -3.19 -7.36
N CYS A 130 8.58 -3.18 -6.50
CA CYS A 130 8.42 -4.03 -5.31
C CYS A 130 6.94 -4.39 -5.12
N CYS A 131 6.32 -4.90 -6.20
CA CYS A 131 4.87 -4.90 -6.39
C CYS A 131 4.08 -5.83 -5.45
N GLY A 132 4.75 -6.67 -4.66
CA GLY A 132 4.08 -7.59 -3.79
C GLY A 132 3.07 -8.45 -4.54
N SER A 133 1.84 -8.48 -4.06
CA SER A 133 0.71 -9.18 -4.72
C SER A 133 0.05 -8.38 -5.86
N GLY A 134 0.59 -7.25 -6.26
CA GLY A 134 0.06 -6.41 -7.34
C GLY A 134 -1.09 -5.47 -6.95
N GLY A 135 -1.27 -5.22 -5.66
CA GLY A 135 -2.38 -4.40 -5.15
C GLY A 135 -2.41 -2.95 -5.68
N MET A 136 -1.23 -2.34 -5.90
CA MET A 136 -1.12 -0.99 -6.49
C MET A 136 -1.71 -0.94 -7.91
N PHE A 137 -1.45 -1.96 -8.71
CA PHE A 137 -1.94 -2.03 -10.09
C PHE A 137 -3.45 -2.25 -10.15
N VAL A 138 -3.97 -3.08 -9.24
CA VAL A 138 -5.42 -3.31 -9.13
C VAL A 138 -6.13 -2.00 -8.85
N GLN A 139 -5.70 -1.24 -7.84
CA GLN A 139 -6.32 0.03 -7.49
C GLN A 139 -6.15 1.08 -8.59
N SER A 140 -5.01 1.11 -9.29
CA SER A 140 -4.80 2.00 -10.45
C SER A 140 -5.79 1.69 -11.58
N ALA A 141 -6.00 0.41 -11.89
CA ALA A 141 -6.97 -0.02 -12.91
C ALA A 141 -8.42 0.27 -12.50
N GLU A 142 -8.75 0.11 -11.22
CA GLU A 142 -10.07 0.47 -10.67
C GLU A 142 -10.31 1.99 -10.70
N PHE A 143 -9.28 2.79 -10.38
CA PHE A 143 -9.34 4.24 -10.49
C PHE A 143 -9.69 4.69 -11.92
N VAL A 144 -8.96 4.18 -12.91
CA VAL A 144 -9.24 4.49 -14.34
C VAL A 144 -10.69 4.13 -14.70
N LYS A 145 -11.17 2.95 -14.27
CA LYS A 145 -12.55 2.51 -14.52
C LYS A 145 -13.57 3.42 -13.84
N ALA A 146 -13.35 3.81 -12.58
CA ALA A 146 -14.26 4.65 -11.81
C ALA A 146 -14.44 6.05 -12.43
N HIS A 147 -13.38 6.54 -13.10
CA HIS A 147 -13.39 7.84 -13.80
C HIS A 147 -13.77 7.75 -15.30
N GLY A 148 -14.40 6.64 -15.71
CA GLY A 148 -14.89 6.46 -17.08
C GLY A 148 -13.81 6.21 -18.13
N GLY A 149 -12.55 5.97 -17.71
CA GLY A 149 -11.42 5.66 -18.58
C GLY A 149 -11.39 4.19 -19.03
N ASN A 150 -10.54 3.92 -20.02
CA ASN A 150 -10.26 2.56 -20.47
C ASN A 150 -9.07 1.99 -19.67
N ARG A 151 -9.22 0.84 -19.05
CA ARG A 151 -8.12 0.15 -18.32
C ARG A 151 -6.88 -0.09 -19.17
N SER A 152 -7.02 -0.21 -20.51
CA SER A 152 -5.90 -0.33 -21.44
C SER A 152 -5.13 0.99 -21.69
N ALA A 153 -5.58 2.11 -21.13
CA ALA A 153 -4.83 3.37 -21.21
C ALA A 153 -3.56 3.36 -20.34
N ILE A 154 -3.53 2.50 -19.30
CA ILE A 154 -2.33 2.29 -18.49
C ILE A 154 -1.59 1.03 -18.92
N SER A 155 -0.26 1.12 -18.99
CA SER A 155 0.65 -0.01 -19.19
C SER A 155 1.35 -0.30 -17.88
N VAL A 156 1.15 -1.51 -17.35
CA VAL A 156 1.58 -1.91 -16.01
C VAL A 156 2.91 -2.66 -16.09
N TYR A 157 3.87 -2.21 -15.31
CA TYR A 157 5.20 -2.82 -15.14
C TYR A 157 5.47 -3.05 -13.67
N GLY A 158 6.00 -4.21 -13.33
CA GLY A 158 6.33 -4.52 -11.94
C GLY A 158 7.49 -5.47 -11.80
N GLN A 159 8.01 -5.54 -10.59
CA GLN A 159 9.02 -6.51 -10.20
C GLN A 159 8.78 -6.93 -8.75
N GLU A 160 9.06 -8.19 -8.45
CA GLU A 160 8.92 -8.73 -7.10
C GLU A 160 10.09 -9.68 -6.83
N PHE A 161 10.66 -9.58 -5.63
CA PHE A 161 11.81 -10.36 -5.20
C PHE A 161 11.46 -11.83 -4.93
N THR A 162 10.32 -12.08 -4.31
CA THR A 162 9.92 -13.41 -3.84
C THR A 162 9.13 -14.17 -4.90
N ASP A 163 9.58 -15.37 -5.30
CA ASP A 163 8.93 -16.18 -6.35
C ASP A 163 7.45 -16.47 -6.05
N THR A 164 7.14 -16.84 -4.82
CA THR A 164 5.75 -17.10 -4.42
C THR A 164 4.88 -15.86 -4.57
N THR A 165 5.37 -14.70 -4.14
CA THR A 165 4.64 -13.42 -4.21
C THR A 165 4.51 -12.94 -5.65
N TRP A 166 5.54 -13.10 -6.48
CA TRP A 166 5.48 -12.82 -7.91
C TRP A 166 4.40 -13.66 -8.60
N LYS A 167 4.30 -14.96 -8.29
CA LYS A 167 3.23 -15.82 -8.80
C LYS A 167 1.84 -15.36 -8.32
N LEU A 168 1.73 -14.96 -7.05
CA LEU A 168 0.49 -14.40 -6.50
C LEU A 168 0.08 -13.11 -7.24
N ALA A 169 1.03 -12.22 -7.54
CA ALA A 169 0.77 -11.01 -8.32
C ALA A 169 0.25 -11.36 -9.73
N LYS A 170 0.91 -12.30 -10.42
CA LYS A 170 0.46 -12.76 -11.74
C LYS A 170 -0.97 -13.31 -11.70
N MET A 171 -1.28 -14.15 -10.72
CA MET A 171 -2.66 -14.67 -10.55
C MET A 171 -3.66 -13.55 -10.26
N ASN A 172 -3.31 -12.63 -9.36
CA ASN A 172 -4.17 -11.51 -8.96
C ASN A 172 -4.56 -10.63 -10.16
N LEU A 173 -3.55 -10.21 -10.93
CA LEU A 173 -3.76 -9.34 -12.10
C LEU A 173 -4.53 -10.06 -13.20
N ALA A 174 -4.18 -11.31 -13.41
CA ALA A 174 -4.79 -12.16 -14.39
C ALA A 174 -6.30 -12.38 -14.11
N LEU A 175 -6.70 -12.67 -12.87
CA LEU A 175 -8.10 -12.83 -12.47
C LEU A 175 -8.94 -11.56 -12.75
N ARG A 176 -8.30 -10.39 -12.76
CA ARG A 176 -8.95 -9.10 -13.02
C ARG A 176 -8.82 -8.64 -14.47
N GLY A 177 -8.20 -9.46 -15.34
CA GLY A 177 -7.97 -9.10 -16.74
C GLY A 177 -7.01 -7.92 -16.91
N ILE A 178 -6.10 -7.69 -15.96
CA ILE A 178 -5.08 -6.65 -16.02
C ILE A 178 -3.83 -7.24 -16.68
N GLU A 179 -3.48 -6.74 -17.86
CA GLU A 179 -2.23 -7.10 -18.51
C GLU A 179 -1.07 -6.36 -17.84
N ALA A 180 -0.05 -7.11 -17.41
CA ALA A 180 1.10 -6.57 -16.70
C ALA A 180 2.40 -7.25 -17.14
N ASN A 181 3.45 -6.46 -17.30
CA ASN A 181 4.81 -6.96 -17.45
C ASN A 181 5.49 -7.00 -16.07
N LEU A 182 5.48 -8.16 -15.43
CA LEU A 182 6.14 -8.39 -14.13
C LEU A 182 7.53 -9.02 -14.30
N GLY A 183 8.11 -8.97 -15.51
CA GLY A 183 9.30 -9.71 -15.84
C GLY A 183 9.03 -11.22 -16.03
N GLU A 184 10.06 -11.95 -16.46
CA GLU A 184 9.97 -13.40 -16.72
C GLU A 184 10.10 -14.24 -15.46
N ARG A 185 10.62 -13.66 -14.37
CA ARG A 185 10.90 -14.29 -13.08
C ARG A 185 10.83 -13.28 -11.93
N SER A 186 10.85 -13.79 -10.70
CA SER A 186 11.15 -12.99 -9.52
C SER A 186 12.62 -12.52 -9.55
N ALA A 187 12.91 -11.31 -9.12
CA ALA A 187 14.25 -10.76 -9.09
C ALA A 187 14.38 -9.59 -8.10
N ASP A 188 15.60 -9.36 -7.60
CA ASP A 188 15.94 -8.22 -6.76
C ASP A 188 16.10 -6.95 -7.62
N SER A 189 15.30 -5.94 -7.36
CA SER A 189 15.25 -4.68 -8.11
C SER A 189 16.54 -3.87 -8.03
N PHE A 190 17.39 -4.12 -7.04
CA PHE A 190 18.68 -3.45 -6.95
C PHE A 190 19.76 -4.12 -7.79
N THR A 191 19.89 -5.45 -7.70
CA THR A 191 20.98 -6.21 -8.31
C THR A 191 20.63 -6.83 -9.66
N ASP A 192 19.35 -6.95 -9.97
CA ASP A 192 18.83 -7.62 -11.17
C ASP A 192 17.52 -6.94 -11.63
N ASP A 193 17.66 -5.68 -12.06
CA ASP A 193 16.55 -4.87 -12.57
C ASP A 193 16.05 -5.41 -13.91
N LEU A 194 14.81 -5.91 -13.93
CA LEU A 194 14.19 -6.49 -15.11
C LEU A 194 13.62 -5.44 -16.07
N HIS A 195 13.63 -4.17 -15.69
CA HIS A 195 13.12 -3.05 -16.48
C HIS A 195 14.12 -1.89 -16.62
N PRO A 196 15.42 -2.11 -16.87
CA PRO A 196 16.48 -1.10 -16.72
C PRO A 196 16.28 0.15 -17.60
N ASP A 197 15.67 -0.02 -18.77
CA ASP A 197 15.43 1.06 -19.73
C ASP A 197 14.06 1.71 -19.59
N LEU A 198 13.21 1.20 -18.71
CA LEU A 198 11.88 1.75 -18.50
C LEU A 198 11.96 3.15 -17.86
N ARG A 199 11.21 4.08 -18.45
CA ARG A 199 10.95 5.40 -17.87
C ARG A 199 9.45 5.55 -17.73
N ALA A 200 8.98 5.39 -16.49
CA ALA A 200 7.57 5.36 -16.13
C ALA A 200 7.00 6.77 -15.98
N ASP A 201 5.74 6.93 -16.31
CA ASP A 201 5.01 8.17 -16.11
C ASP A 201 4.55 8.27 -14.65
N TYR A 202 4.27 7.11 -14.04
CA TYR A 202 3.96 6.97 -12.62
C TYR A 202 4.76 5.84 -11.99
N VAL A 203 5.33 6.08 -10.80
CA VAL A 203 5.82 5.04 -9.90
C VAL A 203 4.92 5.05 -8.66
N ILE A 204 4.31 3.91 -8.35
CA ILE A 204 3.42 3.75 -7.18
C ILE A 204 3.88 2.54 -6.40
N ALA A 205 4.49 2.74 -5.23
CA ALA A 205 5.16 1.66 -4.54
C ALA A 205 5.02 1.71 -3.01
N ASN A 206 5.08 0.54 -2.40
CA ASN A 206 5.28 0.37 -0.96
C ASN A 206 6.49 -0.55 -0.74
N PRO A 207 7.71 -0.01 -0.71
CA PRO A 207 8.91 -0.82 -0.52
C PRO A 207 8.98 -1.39 0.90
N PRO A 208 9.70 -2.48 1.11
CA PRO A 208 9.95 -3.00 2.45
C PRO A 208 10.72 -1.97 3.28
N PHE A 209 10.22 -1.70 4.53
CA PHE A 209 10.77 -0.64 5.38
C PHE A 209 12.06 -1.06 6.07
N ASN A 210 13.07 -0.16 6.08
CA ASN A 210 14.29 -0.27 6.88
C ASN A 210 15.08 -1.58 6.65
N VAL A 211 15.11 -2.10 5.44
CA VAL A 211 15.87 -3.32 5.10
C VAL A 211 17.36 -3.07 5.26
N SER A 212 18.02 -3.89 6.08
CA SER A 212 19.47 -3.79 6.36
C SER A 212 20.33 -4.63 5.41
N ASP A 213 19.79 -5.71 4.84
CA ASP A 213 20.54 -6.71 4.07
C ASP A 213 20.42 -6.52 2.56
N TRP A 214 20.20 -5.28 2.09
CA TRP A 214 20.00 -4.94 0.69
C TRP A 214 21.30 -4.71 -0.08
N HIS A 215 22.37 -4.31 0.63
CA HIS A 215 23.61 -3.86 0.03
C HIS A 215 24.37 -5.00 -0.68
N ASN A 216 24.80 -4.70 -1.91
CA ASN A 216 25.69 -5.56 -2.67
C ASN A 216 26.89 -4.71 -3.16
N PRO A 217 28.15 -5.20 -3.10
CA PRO A 217 29.33 -4.47 -3.58
C PRO A 217 29.23 -3.99 -5.03
N LYS A 218 28.46 -4.69 -5.88
CA LYS A 218 28.19 -4.28 -7.27
C LYS A 218 27.43 -2.96 -7.38
N LEU A 219 26.77 -2.52 -6.32
CA LEU A 219 25.97 -1.29 -6.30
C LEU A 219 26.77 -0.07 -5.84
N ALA A 220 28.09 -0.19 -5.57
CA ALA A 220 28.89 0.91 -5.05
C ALA A 220 28.89 2.14 -5.96
N ASP A 221 29.04 1.91 -7.27
CA ASP A 221 29.07 2.96 -8.30
C ASP A 221 27.81 2.92 -9.20
N ASP A 222 26.67 2.56 -8.62
CA ASP A 222 25.42 2.44 -9.37
C ASP A 222 24.94 3.81 -9.86
N PRO A 223 24.58 3.96 -11.15
CA PRO A 223 24.15 5.25 -11.72
C PRO A 223 22.88 5.80 -11.10
N ARG A 224 22.12 5.01 -10.36
CA ARG A 224 20.94 5.45 -9.64
C ARG A 224 21.26 6.35 -8.44
N TRP A 225 22.47 6.27 -7.87
CA TRP A 225 22.87 7.03 -6.67
C TRP A 225 23.23 8.48 -6.94
N THR A 226 22.46 9.16 -7.77
CA THR A 226 22.69 10.55 -8.19
C THR A 226 22.71 11.54 -7.01
N TYR A 227 21.94 11.26 -5.96
CA TYR A 227 21.79 12.13 -4.80
C TYR A 227 22.66 11.69 -3.60
N GLY A 228 23.50 10.72 -3.80
CA GLY A 228 24.44 10.16 -2.82
C GLY A 228 24.23 8.68 -2.60
N THR A 229 25.30 7.99 -2.21
CA THR A 229 25.27 6.55 -1.95
C THR A 229 24.42 6.26 -0.72
N PRO A 230 23.37 5.44 -0.82
CA PRO A 230 22.52 5.09 0.31
C PRO A 230 23.29 4.31 1.38
N PRO A 231 22.93 4.43 2.68
CA PRO A 231 23.58 3.69 3.75
C PRO A 231 23.38 2.18 3.58
N GLN A 232 24.45 1.40 3.80
CA GLN A 232 24.40 -0.06 3.67
C GLN A 232 23.38 -0.72 4.61
N GLY A 233 23.16 -0.14 5.77
CA GLY A 233 22.25 -0.68 6.79
C GLY A 233 20.79 -0.23 6.65
N ASN A 234 20.42 0.51 5.58
CA ASN A 234 19.03 0.93 5.37
C ASN A 234 18.75 1.22 3.88
N ALA A 235 17.81 0.50 3.29
CA ALA A 235 17.44 0.61 1.88
C ALA A 235 16.50 1.77 1.54
N ASN A 236 15.94 2.50 2.51
CA ASN A 236 14.88 3.49 2.25
C ASN A 236 15.26 4.48 1.13
N PHE A 237 16.46 5.08 1.20
CA PHE A 237 16.90 6.03 0.16
C PHE A 237 17.51 5.37 -1.08
N ALA A 238 17.79 4.07 -1.05
CA ALA A 238 18.05 3.29 -2.26
C ALA A 238 16.76 3.16 -3.07
N TRP A 239 15.65 2.82 -2.43
CA TRP A 239 14.33 2.78 -3.06
C TRP A 239 13.92 4.14 -3.63
N VAL A 240 14.06 5.22 -2.87
CA VAL A 240 13.73 6.57 -3.35
C VAL A 240 14.50 6.90 -4.64
N GLN A 241 15.80 6.63 -4.67
CA GLN A 241 16.63 6.93 -5.84
C GLN A 241 16.33 5.98 -7.00
N HIS A 242 16.00 4.71 -6.73
CA HIS A 242 15.54 3.77 -7.75
C HIS A 242 14.22 4.24 -8.39
N PHE A 243 13.26 4.71 -7.61
CA PHE A 243 12.02 5.28 -8.15
C PHE A 243 12.28 6.48 -9.05
N ILE A 244 13.09 7.43 -8.57
CA ILE A 244 13.44 8.64 -9.33
C ILE A 244 14.17 8.28 -10.63
N TYR A 245 15.07 7.29 -10.61
CA TYR A 245 15.78 6.83 -11.81
C TYR A 245 14.82 6.34 -12.89
N HIS A 246 13.78 5.59 -12.49
CA HIS A 246 12.79 5.05 -13.41
C HIS A 246 11.69 6.04 -13.83
N LEU A 247 11.64 7.25 -13.28
CA LEU A 247 10.69 8.25 -13.75
C LEU A 247 11.08 8.80 -15.13
N SER A 248 10.07 8.98 -15.98
CA SER A 248 10.16 9.77 -17.20
C SER A 248 10.47 11.25 -16.86
N PRO A 249 10.90 12.09 -17.83
CA PRO A 249 11.16 13.51 -17.56
C PRO A 249 9.96 14.29 -16.98
N ARG A 250 8.74 13.77 -17.16
CA ARG A 250 7.49 14.36 -16.62
C ARG A 250 6.84 13.49 -15.55
N GLY A 251 7.52 12.39 -15.18
CA GLY A 251 6.97 11.39 -14.30
C GLY A 251 6.85 11.86 -12.85
N THR A 252 5.89 11.28 -12.16
CA THR A 252 5.63 11.50 -10.74
C THR A 252 5.62 10.16 -10.00
N ALA A 253 6.23 10.10 -8.82
CA ALA A 253 6.17 8.92 -7.96
C ALA A 253 5.41 9.25 -6.67
N GLY A 254 4.59 8.29 -6.22
CA GLY A 254 3.98 8.27 -4.90
C GLY A 254 4.32 6.96 -4.20
N PHE A 255 4.91 7.01 -3.02
CA PHE A 255 5.36 5.83 -2.32
C PHE A 255 5.30 5.97 -0.80
N VAL A 256 5.32 4.82 -0.13
CA VAL A 256 5.22 4.73 1.32
C VAL A 256 6.60 4.57 1.92
N LEU A 257 6.92 5.31 2.98
CA LEU A 257 8.10 5.09 3.80
C LEU A 257 7.77 5.20 5.29
N ALA A 258 8.57 4.54 6.13
CA ALA A 258 8.52 4.76 7.57
C ALA A 258 8.88 6.22 7.92
N ASN A 259 8.25 6.77 8.95
CA ASN A 259 8.44 8.18 9.34
C ASN A 259 9.89 8.56 9.66
N GLY A 260 10.75 7.59 10.00
CA GLY A 260 12.18 7.81 10.16
C GLY A 260 12.84 8.45 8.95
N SER A 261 12.37 8.15 7.72
CA SER A 261 12.87 8.74 6.48
C SER A 261 12.76 10.27 6.43
N LEU A 262 11.80 10.85 7.15
CA LEU A 262 11.56 12.29 7.17
C LEU A 262 12.61 13.09 7.96
N SER A 263 13.31 12.47 8.91
CA SER A 263 14.17 13.18 9.85
C SER A 263 15.51 12.50 10.17
N SER A 264 15.69 11.22 9.83
CA SER A 264 16.94 10.49 10.08
C SER A 264 18.14 11.18 9.41
N LYS A 265 19.25 11.22 10.13
CA LYS A 265 20.57 11.68 9.62
C LYS A 265 21.58 10.53 9.60
N THR A 266 21.15 9.32 9.97
CA THR A 266 22.02 8.15 10.10
C THR A 266 22.57 7.73 8.74
N GLY A 267 23.89 7.46 8.68
CA GLY A 267 24.53 6.89 7.50
C GLY A 267 24.43 7.75 6.22
N GLY A 268 24.22 9.06 6.31
CA GLY A 268 24.12 9.96 5.15
C GLY A 268 22.69 10.16 4.63
N GLU A 269 21.66 9.57 5.25
CA GLU A 269 20.26 9.76 4.84
C GLU A 269 19.84 11.23 4.82
N GLY A 270 20.31 12.02 5.80
CA GLY A 270 20.03 13.45 5.87
C GLY A 270 20.56 14.22 4.66
N GLU A 271 21.77 13.89 4.21
CA GLU A 271 22.42 14.53 3.04
C GLU A 271 21.70 14.16 1.73
N ILE A 272 21.28 12.90 1.57
CA ILE A 272 20.50 12.48 0.40
C ILE A 272 19.17 13.24 0.37
N ARG A 273 18.47 13.31 1.51
CA ARG A 273 17.21 14.05 1.64
C ARG A 273 17.38 15.53 1.32
N GLU A 274 18.42 16.15 1.82
CA GLU A 274 18.78 17.54 1.50
C GLU A 274 18.94 17.73 -0.01
N ARG A 275 19.73 16.87 -0.69
CA ARG A 275 19.97 16.97 -2.13
C ARG A 275 18.69 16.75 -2.94
N LEU A 276 17.80 15.86 -2.51
CA LEU A 276 16.49 15.65 -3.15
C LEU A 276 15.61 16.90 -3.07
N VAL A 277 15.60 17.57 -1.91
CA VAL A 277 14.87 18.82 -1.71
C VAL A 277 15.49 19.96 -2.53
N GLN A 278 16.81 20.09 -2.50
CA GLN A 278 17.53 21.11 -3.29
C GLN A 278 17.39 20.92 -4.80
N ALA A 279 17.26 19.66 -5.26
CA ALA A 279 16.98 19.34 -6.65
C ALA A 279 15.51 19.58 -7.04
N ASP A 280 14.71 20.13 -6.12
CA ASP A 280 13.28 20.44 -6.32
C ASP A 280 12.43 19.25 -6.76
N LEU A 281 12.74 18.06 -6.25
CA LEU A 281 12.04 16.81 -6.61
C LEU A 281 10.87 16.50 -5.66
N VAL A 282 10.97 16.90 -4.38
CA VAL A 282 9.93 16.60 -3.39
C VAL A 282 8.73 17.51 -3.62
N ASP A 283 7.60 16.92 -3.97
CA ASP A 283 6.35 17.63 -4.30
C ASP A 283 5.42 17.73 -3.09
N CYS A 284 5.15 16.60 -2.44
CA CYS A 284 4.28 16.57 -1.26
C CYS A 284 4.73 15.49 -0.27
N ILE A 285 4.53 15.75 1.02
CA ILE A 285 4.71 14.78 2.11
C ILE A 285 3.43 14.71 2.94
N VAL A 286 2.92 13.49 3.12
CA VAL A 286 1.74 13.25 3.97
C VAL A 286 2.13 12.39 5.16
N SER A 287 1.95 12.87 6.39
CA SER A 287 2.04 12.02 7.59
C SER A 287 0.75 11.27 7.78
N MET A 288 0.82 9.94 7.80
CA MET A 288 -0.34 9.06 7.94
C MET A 288 -0.58 8.70 9.42
N PRO A 289 -1.82 8.34 9.80
CA PRO A 289 -2.10 7.86 11.15
C PRO A 289 -1.40 6.51 11.43
N PRO A 290 -1.15 6.20 12.72
CA PRO A 290 -0.65 4.89 13.11
C PRO A 290 -1.70 3.80 12.93
N ASN A 291 -1.27 2.54 12.98
CA ASN A 291 -2.12 1.34 12.92
C ASN A 291 -2.86 1.13 11.58
N LEU A 292 -2.38 1.68 10.49
CA LEU A 292 -2.93 1.39 9.16
C LEU A 292 -2.54 0.00 8.66
N PHE A 293 -1.37 -0.50 9.03
CA PHE A 293 -0.85 -1.78 8.59
C PHE A 293 -1.17 -2.91 9.58
N PHE A 294 -1.54 -4.09 9.06
CA PHE A 294 -1.93 -5.24 9.89
C PHE A 294 -0.81 -5.72 10.82
N ASN A 295 0.44 -5.62 10.38
CA ASN A 295 1.59 -6.23 11.04
C ASN A 295 2.46 -5.25 11.82
N THR A 296 2.21 -3.96 11.71
CA THR A 296 2.97 -2.94 12.41
C THR A 296 2.11 -1.74 12.80
N PRO A 297 2.20 -1.26 14.04
CA PRO A 297 1.58 -0.02 14.43
C PRO A 297 2.37 1.21 13.99
N ILE A 298 3.52 1.02 13.30
CA ILE A 298 4.44 2.10 12.95
C ILE A 298 3.74 3.10 12.02
N PRO A 299 3.74 4.40 12.36
CA PRO A 299 3.22 5.41 11.46
C PRO A 299 4.12 5.54 10.23
N VAL A 300 3.49 5.71 9.08
CA VAL A 300 4.17 5.88 7.79
C VAL A 300 3.93 7.27 7.23
N SER A 301 4.72 7.63 6.24
CA SER A 301 4.53 8.83 5.44
C SER A 301 4.40 8.46 3.96
N LEU A 302 3.57 9.20 3.25
CA LEU A 302 3.51 9.14 1.80
C LEU A 302 4.42 10.24 1.25
N TRP A 303 5.28 9.85 0.36
CA TRP A 303 6.16 10.74 -0.37
C TRP A 303 5.67 10.89 -1.80
N PHE A 304 5.60 12.13 -2.27
CA PHE A 304 5.36 12.42 -3.67
C PHE A 304 6.56 13.18 -4.21
N VAL A 305 7.15 12.65 -5.28
CA VAL A 305 8.26 13.28 -6.00
C VAL A 305 7.88 13.46 -7.46
N SER A 306 8.23 14.59 -8.06
CA SER A 306 7.92 14.93 -9.44
C SER A 306 9.15 15.49 -10.14
N LYS A 307 9.46 15.01 -11.35
CA LYS A 307 10.55 15.53 -12.18
C LYS A 307 10.17 16.82 -12.91
N ASP A 308 8.89 17.07 -13.13
CA ASP A 308 8.42 18.32 -13.75
C ASP A 308 7.49 19.09 -12.83
N ARG A 309 7.98 20.23 -12.37
CA ARG A 309 7.26 21.14 -11.48
C ARG A 309 7.06 22.53 -12.12
N HIS A 310 7.41 22.65 -13.43
CA HIS A 310 7.34 23.91 -14.16
C HIS A 310 5.95 24.25 -14.72
N GLY A 311 4.96 23.40 -14.51
CA GLY A 311 3.57 23.70 -14.88
C GLY A 311 3.04 22.95 -16.08
N ASN A 312 3.57 21.76 -16.37
CA ASN A 312 3.08 20.91 -17.45
C ASN A 312 1.71 20.28 -17.10
N GLY A 313 0.63 20.95 -17.51
CA GLY A 313 -0.73 20.55 -17.16
C GLY A 313 -1.19 20.94 -15.75
N HIS A 314 -0.29 21.47 -14.91
CA HIS A 314 -0.54 21.89 -13.54
C HIS A 314 0.04 23.28 -13.27
N ARG A 315 -0.21 23.87 -12.11
CA ARG A 315 0.44 25.14 -11.75
C ARG A 315 1.96 24.93 -11.56
N LYS A 316 2.71 26.00 -11.76
CA LYS A 316 4.14 26.03 -11.42
C LYS A 316 4.30 25.90 -9.92
N ARG A 317 5.10 24.90 -9.46
CA ARG A 317 5.33 24.56 -8.04
C ARG A 317 6.81 24.55 -7.67
N VAL A 318 7.66 25.13 -8.53
CA VAL A 318 9.11 25.18 -8.31
C VAL A 318 9.42 25.89 -7.00
N GLY A 319 10.23 25.26 -6.17
CA GLY A 319 10.66 25.84 -4.89
C GLY A 319 9.65 25.71 -3.74
N GLU A 320 8.55 24.96 -3.92
CA GLU A 320 7.53 24.76 -2.89
C GLU A 320 7.36 23.28 -2.58
N VAL A 321 7.02 22.92 -1.37
CA VAL A 321 6.62 21.55 -0.94
C VAL A 321 5.33 21.65 -0.15
N LEU A 322 4.36 20.81 -0.48
CA LEU A 322 3.14 20.68 0.32
C LEU A 322 3.35 19.69 1.45
N PHE A 323 3.02 20.08 2.67
CA PHE A 323 2.96 19.22 3.84
C PHE A 323 1.51 18.99 4.26
N ILE A 324 1.12 17.72 4.46
CA ILE A 324 -0.21 17.32 4.95
C ILE A 324 -0.02 16.47 6.21
N ASP A 325 -0.66 16.84 7.30
CA ASP A 325 -0.70 16.06 8.54
C ASP A 325 -2.03 15.36 8.70
N ALA A 326 -2.10 14.12 8.21
CA ALA A 326 -3.28 13.28 8.27
C ALA A 326 -3.34 12.38 9.52
N ARG A 327 -2.44 12.55 10.50
CA ARG A 327 -2.32 11.65 11.66
C ARG A 327 -3.59 11.55 12.51
N LYS A 328 -4.48 12.53 12.45
CA LYS A 328 -5.75 12.55 13.16
C LYS A 328 -6.91 11.89 12.41
N LEU A 329 -6.72 11.57 11.12
CA LEU A 329 -7.75 10.97 10.26
C LEU A 329 -7.91 9.46 10.50
N GLY A 330 -8.99 8.92 9.95
CA GLY A 330 -9.34 7.51 10.04
C GLY A 330 -9.93 7.09 11.38
N THR A 331 -10.59 5.95 11.35
CA THR A 331 -11.26 5.33 12.50
C THR A 331 -10.68 3.96 12.82
N MET A 332 -10.70 3.57 14.09
CA MET A 332 -10.28 2.22 14.50
C MET A 332 -11.41 1.23 14.19
N VAL A 333 -11.16 0.35 13.19
CA VAL A 333 -12.11 -0.73 12.84
C VAL A 333 -11.92 -1.97 13.72
N THR A 334 -10.75 -2.12 14.31
CA THR A 334 -10.46 -3.11 15.35
C THR A 334 -9.57 -2.46 16.42
N ARG A 335 -9.27 -3.19 17.51
CA ARG A 335 -8.32 -2.70 18.55
C ARG A 335 -6.90 -2.42 18.01
N ARG A 336 -6.56 -2.91 16.82
CA ARG A 336 -5.20 -2.84 16.25
C ARG A 336 -5.15 -2.24 14.85
N LEU A 337 -6.29 -2.12 14.17
CA LEU A 337 -6.36 -1.67 12.79
C LEU A 337 -7.19 -0.40 12.68
N ARG A 338 -6.62 0.58 12.01
CA ARG A 338 -7.26 1.84 11.60
C ARG A 338 -7.48 1.82 10.09
N GLU A 339 -8.58 2.38 9.65
CA GLU A 339 -8.86 2.60 8.23
C GLU A 339 -9.22 4.06 7.98
N LEU A 340 -8.82 4.56 6.80
CA LEU A 340 -9.28 5.85 6.29
C LEU A 340 -10.61 5.64 5.57
N SER A 341 -11.55 6.51 5.84
CA SER A 341 -12.80 6.57 5.07
C SER A 341 -12.56 7.19 3.68
N ASP A 342 -13.55 7.07 2.80
CA ASP A 342 -13.50 7.71 1.48
C ASP A 342 -13.45 9.24 1.60
N GLU A 343 -14.08 9.81 2.62
CA GLU A 343 -14.05 11.24 2.94
C GLU A 343 -12.65 11.68 3.41
N ASP A 344 -11.98 10.87 4.24
CA ASP A 344 -10.59 11.13 4.66
C ASP A 344 -9.65 11.15 3.45
N ILE A 345 -9.79 10.16 2.56
CA ILE A 345 -9.00 10.05 1.33
C ILE A 345 -9.28 11.24 0.41
N ALA A 346 -10.55 11.58 0.19
CA ALA A 346 -10.96 12.72 -0.62
C ALA A 346 -10.42 14.04 -0.06
N ARG A 347 -10.39 14.20 1.27
CA ARG A 347 -9.80 15.38 1.91
C ARG A 347 -8.31 15.50 1.65
N ILE A 348 -7.56 14.40 1.76
CA ILE A 348 -6.11 14.39 1.50
C ILE A 348 -5.85 14.66 0.02
N ALA A 349 -6.46 13.88 -0.88
CA ALA A 349 -6.26 14.01 -2.32
C ALA A 349 -6.75 15.37 -2.84
N GLY A 350 -7.93 15.83 -2.42
CA GLY A 350 -8.48 17.12 -2.78
C GLY A 350 -7.58 18.30 -2.36
N THR A 351 -6.94 18.21 -1.19
CA THR A 351 -5.96 19.23 -0.75
C THR A 351 -4.75 19.26 -1.67
N TYR A 352 -4.22 18.09 -2.05
CA TYR A 352 -3.10 18.00 -2.99
C TYR A 352 -3.48 18.52 -4.37
N HIS A 353 -4.66 18.16 -4.89
CA HIS A 353 -5.14 18.63 -6.19
C HIS A 353 -5.41 20.13 -6.19
N ALA A 354 -6.03 20.66 -5.13
CA ALA A 354 -6.23 22.10 -4.98
C ALA A 354 -4.90 22.88 -5.05
N TRP A 355 -3.84 22.32 -4.44
CA TRP A 355 -2.50 22.92 -4.47
C TRP A 355 -1.80 22.71 -5.81
N ARG A 356 -1.95 21.53 -6.44
CA ARG A 356 -1.25 21.17 -7.67
C ARG A 356 -1.83 21.81 -8.92
N ASN A 357 -3.16 21.98 -9.00
CA ASN A 357 -3.86 22.41 -10.20
C ASN A 357 -4.00 23.94 -10.31
N HIS A 358 -4.16 24.44 -11.54
CA HIS A 358 -4.26 25.89 -11.79
C HIS A 358 -5.49 26.53 -11.12
N ASP A 359 -6.62 25.82 -11.09
CA ASP A 359 -7.90 26.36 -10.62
C ASP A 359 -8.24 25.87 -9.20
N GLY A 360 -7.25 25.32 -8.48
CA GLY A 360 -7.47 24.56 -7.26
C GLY A 360 -7.90 25.38 -6.04
N GLY A 361 -7.61 26.68 -6.01
CA GLY A 361 -8.00 27.56 -4.89
C GLY A 361 -7.41 27.13 -3.54
N TYR A 362 -6.20 26.55 -3.55
CA TYR A 362 -5.55 26.07 -2.33
C TYR A 362 -5.34 27.19 -1.32
N VAL A 363 -5.67 26.90 -0.08
CA VAL A 363 -5.39 27.74 1.10
C VAL A 363 -4.78 26.83 2.17
N ASP A 364 -3.77 27.34 2.88
CA ASP A 364 -3.19 26.66 4.04
C ASP A 364 -4.27 26.41 5.10
N VAL A 365 -4.27 25.22 5.68
CA VAL A 365 -5.20 24.81 6.75
C VAL A 365 -4.39 24.53 8.01
N PRO A 366 -4.44 25.42 9.03
CA PRO A 366 -3.70 25.25 10.27
C PRO A 366 -3.93 23.86 10.90
N GLY A 367 -2.85 23.21 11.32
CA GLY A 367 -2.88 21.85 11.89
C GLY A 367 -3.12 20.71 10.90
N PHE A 368 -3.35 21.01 9.60
CA PHE A 368 -3.62 19.96 8.60
C PHE A 368 -2.73 20.08 7.35
N ALA A 369 -2.69 21.22 6.66
CA ALA A 369 -1.94 21.33 5.43
C ALA A 369 -1.30 22.71 5.26
N ARG A 370 -0.05 22.74 4.74
CA ARG A 370 0.66 23.96 4.45
C ARG A 370 1.64 23.79 3.29
N ALA A 371 1.63 24.75 2.35
CA ALA A 371 2.66 24.91 1.34
C ALA A 371 3.85 25.69 1.91
N THR A 372 5.06 25.17 1.72
CA THR A 372 6.28 25.71 2.36
C THR A 372 7.37 25.87 1.34
N THR A 373 8.16 26.92 1.44
CA THR A 373 9.29 27.18 0.53
C THR A 373 10.53 26.36 0.91
N LEU A 374 11.41 26.10 -0.06
CA LEU A 374 12.69 25.43 0.19
C LEU A 374 13.55 26.17 1.21
N GLU A 375 13.48 27.50 1.27
CA GLU A 375 14.21 28.31 2.25
C GLU A 375 13.73 28.05 3.69
N GLU A 376 12.44 27.83 3.87
CA GLU A 376 11.91 27.45 5.18
C GLU A 376 12.32 26.03 5.56
N ILE A 377 12.28 25.08 4.61
CA ILE A 377 12.71 23.69 4.82
C ILE A 377 14.19 23.65 5.21
N LYS A 378 15.03 24.46 4.57
CA LYS A 378 16.45 24.61 4.92
C LYS A 378 16.65 25.09 6.35
N LYS A 379 15.85 26.03 6.85
CA LYS A 379 15.91 26.50 8.25
C LYS A 379 15.61 25.37 9.26
N HIS A 380 14.93 24.34 8.81
CA HIS A 380 14.62 23.14 9.60
C HIS A 380 15.53 21.94 9.29
N ASP A 381 16.76 22.18 8.81
CA ASP A 381 17.74 21.14 8.50
C ASP A 381 17.21 20.06 7.54
N PHE A 382 16.40 20.45 6.57
CA PHE A 382 15.76 19.56 5.61
C PHE A 382 14.97 18.40 6.24
N VAL A 383 14.47 18.57 7.45
CA VAL A 383 13.52 17.65 8.07
C VAL A 383 12.16 17.85 7.43
N LEU A 384 11.53 16.77 6.95
CA LEU A 384 10.29 16.80 6.16
C LEU A 384 9.06 16.37 6.97
N THR A 385 9.10 16.41 8.30
CA THR A 385 7.97 16.02 9.15
C THR A 385 6.85 17.06 9.07
N PRO A 386 5.66 16.76 8.49
CA PRO A 386 4.58 17.73 8.27
C PRO A 386 4.18 18.54 9.50
N GLY A 387 4.12 17.91 10.68
CA GLY A 387 3.75 18.60 11.92
C GLY A 387 4.67 19.76 12.32
N ARG A 388 5.86 19.94 11.68
CA ARG A 388 6.72 21.11 11.88
C ARG A 388 6.24 22.34 11.11
N TYR A 389 5.48 22.12 10.03
CA TYR A 389 5.11 23.14 9.06
C TYR A 389 3.65 23.57 9.15
N VAL A 390 2.74 22.63 9.40
CA VAL A 390 1.28 22.88 9.36
C VAL A 390 0.77 23.74 10.54
N GLY A 391 1.59 23.99 11.57
CA GLY A 391 1.17 24.72 12.75
C GLY A 391 0.25 23.93 13.67
N THR A 392 -0.43 24.62 14.57
CA THR A 392 -1.46 24.06 15.43
C THR A 392 -2.83 24.50 14.91
N GLU A 393 -3.84 23.61 15.02
CA GLU A 393 -5.23 24.04 14.86
C GLU A 393 -5.49 25.22 15.80
N GLU A 394 -6.16 26.25 15.30
CA GLU A 394 -6.79 27.24 16.18
C GLU A 394 -7.86 26.47 16.97
N VAL A 395 -7.51 26.09 18.18
CA VAL A 395 -8.51 25.65 19.16
C VAL A 395 -9.30 26.92 19.44
N GLU A 396 -10.61 26.93 19.15
CA GLU A 396 -11.49 27.98 19.68
C GLU A 396 -11.13 28.13 21.15
N ALA A 397 -10.82 29.34 21.55
CA ALA A 397 -10.43 29.60 22.92
C ALA A 397 -11.53 29.02 23.80
N ASP A 398 -11.17 28.02 24.60
CA ASP A 398 -12.08 27.44 25.58
C ASP A 398 -12.28 28.57 26.61
N ASP A 399 -13.37 29.31 26.44
CA ASP A 399 -13.74 30.41 27.33
C ASP A 399 -14.09 29.92 28.75
N GLU A 400 -14.08 28.60 28.99
CA GLU A 400 -14.27 28.03 30.31
C GLU A 400 -13.07 28.35 31.21
N PRO A 401 -13.27 29.07 32.33
CA PRO A 401 -12.19 29.32 33.28
C PRO A 401 -11.52 28.01 33.72
N VAL A 402 -10.19 27.98 33.72
CA VAL A 402 -9.39 26.78 34.03
C VAL A 402 -9.82 26.13 35.35
N ALA A 403 -10.23 26.95 36.35
CA ALA A 403 -10.74 26.47 37.63
C ALA A 403 -12.05 25.66 37.49
N ASP A 404 -12.99 26.17 36.70
CA ASP A 404 -14.28 25.50 36.45
C ASP A 404 -14.09 24.21 35.63
N LYS A 405 -13.19 24.25 34.62
CA LYS A 405 -12.82 23.08 33.86
C LYS A 405 -12.19 21.97 34.72
N ILE A 406 -11.31 22.33 35.66
CA ILE A 406 -10.72 21.38 36.61
C ILE A 406 -11.82 20.74 37.47
N VAL A 407 -12.77 21.52 37.98
CA VAL A 407 -13.90 21.00 38.79
C VAL A 407 -14.72 20.02 37.98
N ARG A 408 -15.17 20.41 36.77
CA ARG A 408 -15.98 19.56 35.89
C ARG A 408 -15.26 18.26 35.53
N LEU A 409 -14.00 18.34 35.08
CA LEU A 409 -13.23 17.15 34.73
C LEU A 409 -12.93 16.23 35.90
N THR A 410 -12.80 16.81 37.11
CA THR A 410 -12.65 16.03 38.36
C THR A 410 -13.94 15.29 38.70
N GLU A 411 -15.08 15.92 38.54
CA GLU A 411 -16.40 15.29 38.76
C GLU A 411 -16.65 14.16 37.74
N GLU A 412 -16.35 14.39 36.45
CA GLU A 412 -16.42 13.38 35.40
C GLU A 412 -15.50 12.18 35.71
N LEU A 413 -14.27 12.45 36.15
CA LEU A 413 -13.32 11.40 36.53
C LEU A 413 -13.81 10.56 37.70
N TYR A 414 -14.38 11.19 38.72
CA TYR A 414 -14.96 10.46 39.86
C TYR A 414 -16.17 9.63 39.43
N ALA A 415 -17.03 10.15 38.58
CA ALA A 415 -18.14 9.39 38.02
C ALA A 415 -17.70 8.15 37.28
N GLU A 416 -16.64 8.25 36.47
CA GLU A 416 -16.04 7.09 35.73
C GLU A 416 -15.37 6.10 36.71
N PHE A 417 -14.81 6.54 37.82
CA PHE A 417 -14.31 5.63 38.86
C PHE A 417 -15.44 4.83 39.53
N GLU A 418 -16.57 5.47 39.84
CA GLU A 418 -17.71 4.76 40.38
C GLU A 418 -18.28 3.75 39.39
N ARG A 419 -18.42 4.14 38.12
CA ARG A 419 -18.85 3.24 37.05
C ARG A 419 -17.89 2.04 36.85
N GLY A 420 -16.59 2.28 37.00
CA GLY A 420 -15.57 1.22 36.98
C GLY A 420 -15.74 0.22 38.13
N ARG A 421 -16.08 0.71 39.36
CA ARG A 421 -16.35 -0.15 40.53
C ARG A 421 -17.63 -0.98 40.36
N GLU A 422 -18.67 -0.39 39.80
CA GLU A 422 -19.92 -1.11 39.51
C GLU A 422 -19.68 -2.24 38.50
N LEU A 423 -18.94 -1.96 37.41
CA LEU A 423 -18.57 -2.95 36.42
C LEU A 423 -17.70 -4.06 37.02
N GLU A 424 -16.74 -3.71 37.87
CA GLU A 424 -15.93 -4.69 38.60
C GLU A 424 -16.80 -5.60 39.48
N GLY A 425 -17.78 -5.04 40.15
CA GLY A 425 -18.77 -5.79 40.95
C GLY A 425 -19.54 -6.80 40.10
N VAL A 426 -20.07 -6.37 38.95
CA VAL A 426 -20.79 -7.23 37.97
C VAL A 426 -19.91 -8.35 37.46
N VAL A 427 -18.64 -8.04 37.12
CA VAL A 427 -17.68 -9.05 36.63
C VAL A 427 -17.40 -10.08 37.73
N ARG A 428 -17.17 -9.65 38.97
CA ARG A 428 -16.93 -10.54 40.14
C ARG A 428 -18.12 -11.43 40.42
N GLU A 429 -19.34 -10.89 40.38
CA GLU A 429 -20.59 -11.64 40.60
C GLU A 429 -20.76 -12.72 39.50
N ARG A 430 -20.54 -12.36 38.22
CA ARG A 430 -20.66 -13.31 37.12
C ARG A 430 -19.59 -14.41 37.14
N LEU A 431 -18.36 -14.07 37.52
CA LEU A 431 -17.28 -15.04 37.66
C LEU A 431 -17.47 -15.93 38.89
N GLY A 432 -17.98 -15.40 40.00
CA GLY A 432 -18.30 -16.18 41.20
C GLY A 432 -19.45 -17.19 41.00
N GLY A 433 -20.31 -16.95 40.02
CA GLY A 433 -21.36 -17.91 39.61
C GLY A 433 -20.90 -19.02 38.66
N LEU A 434 -19.64 -18.99 38.26
CA LEU A 434 -19.00 -20.01 37.38
C LEU A 434 -18.11 -20.99 38.16
N ILE A 435 -17.89 -20.77 39.47
CA ILE A 435 -17.18 -21.63 40.40
C ILE A 435 -18.21 -22.29 41.34
#